data_073e066de1cc04ad5394acecf21191ca
#
_entry.id   073e066de1cc04ad5394acecf21191ca
#
_cell.length_a   1.000
_cell.length_b   1.000
_cell.length_c   1.000
_cell.angle_alpha   90.00
_cell.angle_beta   90.00
_cell.angle_gamma   90.00
#
_symmetry.space_group_name_H-M   'P 1'
#
loop_
_entity.id
_entity.type
_entity.pdbx_description
1 polymer ?
#
loop_
_entity_poly.entity_id
_entity_poly.type
_entity_poly.pdbx_seq_one_letter_code
_entity_poly.pdbx_strand_id
1 'polypeptide(L)'
;MNKSVCFSAVILSAFLLFVSCNDNRRTSHISNKQEIKEFSVSDAKEQKMGKDNQSLQLKKYAHTVTDTKEIEREKETRTNKRNHVSKRLQDFRKRTVSKYFAGTLADSLSVGRAELKVPHGSMEHAKILSITPLRKGELPHLPAGMVNVTADRSNPTVAAHSKDSIAGYRFLPHGEHFVHSLASITVPYDSTLIPQGYTAEDIHTYYYDELKAQWVMLRHKVLDKDRELVVAETSHFTDVINGIIKVPENPETQNYVPTGISELKAADPSAGITTVSAPTANQSGTAALSYPFELPKGRAGMQPSVGLQYSSDGSSSYVGYGWSLPLQSIDIETRWGVPRFDADKESESYLLMGSKLNDRTYRTADAPARTKDKRFYPLVEGGFAKIIRKGDSPQNYTWEVTSKDGTVSYFGGVDGTVDEGAVLKDGNGNILRWALCKTQDTHGNFVSYKYLKKGNNLYPDTYRYTGNKDEEGIHSVNFTYTTRERKDITSGARMGVLQYDSLLLRKVSVLYKDELLRAYDLNFKEGEFGKTLLKSIDQKDSKEQLVATQSFDYYNDIKNGMFGKGEQWTAEQDDRDVYIRQIGH
;
A
#
# COMPACT_ATOMS: atom_id res chain seq x y z
N MET A 1 -55.06 9.84 24.98
CA MET A 1 -55.69 8.66 24.42
C MET A 1 -54.68 7.97 23.51
N ASN A 2 -54.29 6.76 23.93
CA ASN A 2 -53.94 5.53 23.19
C ASN A 2 -52.89 5.62 22.08
N LYS A 3 -51.72 5.04 22.38
CA LYS A 3 -51.22 3.67 22.05
C LYS A 3 -50.86 3.50 20.57
N SER A 4 -49.60 3.22 20.24
CA SER A 4 -49.13 1.85 20.15
C SER A 4 -47.63 1.80 19.93
N VAL A 5 -47.07 0.89 20.68
CA VAL A 5 -45.74 0.30 20.70
C VAL A 5 -45.57 -0.53 19.42
N CYS A 6 -44.39 -0.51 18.81
CA CYS A 6 -43.91 -1.62 18.01
C CYS A 6 -42.42 -1.87 18.27
N PHE A 7 -42.17 -3.02 18.86
CA PHE A 7 -40.86 -3.67 19.03
C PHE A 7 -40.26 -4.04 17.69
N SER A 8 -38.99 -3.86 17.54
CA SER A 8 -38.19 -4.65 16.60
C SER A 8 -36.90 -5.04 17.27
N ALA A 9 -36.82 -6.32 17.60
CA ALA A 9 -35.65 -6.99 18.11
C ALA A 9 -34.64 -7.17 16.97
N VAL A 10 -33.43 -6.68 17.17
CA VAL A 10 -32.28 -7.01 16.33
C VAL A 10 -31.56 -8.19 16.98
N ILE A 11 -31.62 -9.33 16.30
CA ILE A 11 -30.88 -10.54 16.65
C ILE A 11 -29.46 -10.39 16.10
N LEU A 12 -28.53 -10.30 17.02
CA LEU A 12 -27.09 -10.34 16.74
C LEU A 12 -26.68 -11.81 16.66
N SER A 13 -26.35 -12.33 15.48
CA SER A 13 -25.76 -13.65 15.30
C SER A 13 -24.25 -13.52 15.25
N ALA A 14 -23.60 -13.89 16.34
CA ALA A 14 -22.18 -14.10 16.40
C ALA A 14 -21.83 -15.45 15.76
N PHE A 15 -21.07 -15.45 14.67
CA PHE A 15 -20.43 -16.67 14.13
C PHE A 15 -19.08 -16.84 14.80
N LEU A 16 -19.02 -17.75 15.74
CA LEU A 16 -17.79 -18.32 16.28
C LEU A 16 -17.34 -19.47 15.38
N LEU A 17 -16.31 -19.25 14.58
CA LEU A 17 -15.58 -20.32 13.92
C LEU A 17 -14.50 -20.83 14.87
N PHE A 18 -14.81 -21.94 15.56
CA PHE A 18 -13.80 -22.78 16.20
C PHE A 18 -13.04 -23.55 15.12
N VAL A 19 -11.80 -23.20 14.86
CA VAL A 19 -10.86 -24.12 14.22
C VAL A 19 -10.16 -24.91 15.32
N SER A 20 -10.68 -26.10 15.57
CA SER A 20 -10.01 -27.11 16.38
C SER A 20 -8.90 -27.75 15.55
N CYS A 21 -7.65 -27.42 15.84
CA CYS A 21 -6.51 -28.20 15.38
C CYS A 21 -6.49 -29.53 16.13
N ASN A 22 -7.02 -30.57 15.49
CA ASN A 22 -6.89 -31.93 15.97
C ASN A 22 -5.57 -32.50 15.41
N ASP A 23 -4.61 -32.62 16.32
CA ASP A 23 -3.30 -33.21 16.10
C ASP A 23 -3.46 -34.75 16.08
N ASN A 24 -3.79 -35.30 14.92
CA ASN A 24 -3.78 -36.75 14.73
C ASN A 24 -2.48 -37.15 14.07
N ARG A 25 -1.45 -37.34 14.90
CA ARG A 25 -0.25 -38.10 14.53
C ARG A 25 -0.65 -39.56 14.32
N ARG A 26 -0.85 -39.94 13.07
CA ARG A 26 -0.69 -41.33 12.67
C ARG A 26 0.79 -41.61 12.48
N THR A 27 1.40 -42.18 13.48
CA THR A 27 2.66 -42.91 13.38
C THR A 27 2.42 -44.19 12.55
N SER A 28 2.76 -44.14 11.28
CA SER A 28 2.98 -45.36 10.52
C SER A 28 4.37 -45.87 10.85
N HIS A 29 4.42 -46.89 11.69
CA HIS A 29 5.59 -47.74 11.84
C HIS A 29 5.86 -48.44 10.51
N ILE A 30 6.81 -48.01 9.76
CA ILE A 30 7.52 -48.83 8.78
C ILE A 30 8.78 -49.31 9.46
N SER A 31 8.64 -50.51 10.04
CA SER A 31 9.75 -51.32 10.53
C SER A 31 10.46 -51.92 9.30
N ASN A 32 11.54 -51.33 8.87
CA ASN A 32 12.53 -52.00 8.04
C ASN A 32 13.80 -52.15 8.87
N LYS A 33 13.82 -53.24 9.69
CA LYS A 33 15.06 -53.83 10.14
C LYS A 33 15.70 -54.53 8.93
N GLN A 34 16.60 -53.89 8.26
CA GLN A 34 17.63 -54.57 7.49
C GLN A 34 18.83 -54.78 8.42
N GLU A 35 19.02 -56.03 8.81
CA GLU A 35 20.23 -56.52 9.46
C GLU A 35 21.45 -56.19 8.59
N ILE A 36 22.35 -55.42 9.15
CA ILE A 36 23.71 -55.25 8.59
C ILE A 36 24.47 -56.52 8.96
N LYS A 37 24.55 -57.49 8.06
CA LYS A 37 25.50 -58.58 8.13
C LYS A 37 26.88 -58.03 7.85
N GLU A 38 27.75 -58.08 8.83
CA GLU A 38 29.19 -57.97 8.65
C GLU A 38 29.70 -59.05 7.70
N PHE A 39 30.20 -58.68 6.55
CA PHE A 39 30.89 -59.59 5.67
C PHE A 39 32.38 -59.56 6.08
N SER A 40 32.80 -60.70 6.65
CA SER A 40 34.25 -60.99 6.80
C SER A 40 34.87 -61.30 5.44
N VAL A 41 35.99 -60.69 5.21
CA VAL A 41 36.82 -60.87 4.02
C VAL A 41 37.56 -62.24 4.15
N SER A 42 36.95 -63.30 3.63
CA SER A 42 37.67 -64.53 3.25
C SER A 42 36.79 -65.27 2.25
N ASP A 43 37.44 -65.67 1.12
CA ASP A 43 36.92 -66.43 -0.03
C ASP A 43 36.49 -65.60 -1.26
N ALA A 44 37.49 -64.98 -1.89
CA ALA A 44 37.38 -64.57 -3.28
C ALA A 44 38.00 -65.64 -4.20
N LYS A 45 37.15 -66.45 -4.80
CA LYS A 45 37.54 -67.20 -6.00
C LYS A 45 37.53 -66.24 -7.19
N GLU A 46 38.69 -66.15 -7.85
CA GLU A 46 38.89 -65.39 -9.07
C GLU A 46 37.90 -65.82 -10.16
N GLN A 47 37.03 -64.90 -10.56
CA GLN A 47 36.43 -64.91 -11.89
C GLN A 47 36.74 -63.56 -12.54
N LYS A 48 37.44 -63.62 -13.70
CA LYS A 48 37.71 -62.49 -14.57
C LYS A 48 36.44 -61.74 -14.95
N MET A 49 36.18 -60.62 -14.26
CA MET A 49 35.20 -59.62 -14.75
C MET A 49 35.99 -58.45 -15.36
N GLY A 50 35.53 -57.99 -16.53
CA GLY A 50 36.20 -56.97 -17.33
C GLY A 50 36.37 -55.63 -16.59
N LYS A 51 37.39 -54.86 -16.96
CA LYS A 51 37.80 -53.60 -16.38
C LYS A 51 36.65 -52.55 -16.25
N ASP A 52 35.61 -52.67 -17.05
CA ASP A 52 34.49 -51.71 -17.06
C ASP A 52 33.53 -51.85 -15.85
N ASN A 53 33.40 -53.06 -15.27
CA ASN A 53 32.55 -53.29 -14.11
C ASN A 53 33.20 -52.81 -12.79
N GLN A 54 34.53 -52.75 -12.70
CA GLN A 54 35.23 -52.24 -11.53
C GLN A 54 35.10 -50.71 -11.43
N SER A 55 35.12 -50.01 -12.56
CA SER A 55 34.92 -48.53 -12.57
C SER A 55 33.49 -48.11 -12.18
N LEU A 56 32.50 -48.94 -12.53
CA LEU A 56 31.10 -48.68 -12.13
C LEU A 56 30.83 -48.97 -10.67
N GLN A 57 31.46 -50.03 -10.12
CA GLN A 57 31.35 -50.35 -8.69
C GLN A 57 32.03 -49.28 -7.83
N LEU A 58 33.21 -48.79 -8.20
CA LEU A 58 33.93 -47.71 -7.48
C LEU A 58 33.18 -46.37 -7.60
N LYS A 59 32.52 -46.06 -8.72
CA LYS A 59 31.65 -44.86 -8.85
C LYS A 59 30.41 -44.94 -7.95
N LYS A 60 29.75 -46.11 -7.87
CA LYS A 60 28.62 -46.31 -6.97
C LYS A 60 29.02 -46.19 -5.51
N TYR A 61 30.18 -46.73 -5.12
CA TYR A 61 30.67 -46.62 -3.73
C TYR A 61 31.06 -45.18 -3.35
N ALA A 62 31.69 -44.45 -4.27
CA ALA A 62 32.03 -43.03 -4.08
C ALA A 62 30.76 -42.16 -3.96
N HIS A 63 29.69 -42.45 -4.73
CA HIS A 63 28.41 -41.75 -4.61
C HIS A 63 27.74 -42.00 -3.26
N THR A 64 27.72 -43.25 -2.77
CA THR A 64 27.13 -43.59 -1.47
C THR A 64 27.88 -42.95 -0.28
N VAL A 65 29.22 -42.85 -0.37
CA VAL A 65 30.04 -42.20 0.68
C VAL A 65 29.84 -40.69 0.67
N THR A 66 29.60 -40.07 -0.49
CA THR A 66 29.32 -38.63 -0.60
C THR A 66 27.96 -38.30 0.02
N ASP A 67 26.93 -39.12 -0.30
CA ASP A 67 25.59 -38.95 0.27
C ASP A 67 25.56 -39.09 1.79
N THR A 68 26.35 -40.05 2.33
CA THR A 68 26.41 -40.24 3.80
C THR A 68 27.06 -39.04 4.51
N LYS A 69 28.12 -38.47 3.94
CA LYS A 69 28.77 -37.27 4.48
C LYS A 69 27.90 -36.02 4.37
N GLU A 70 27.09 -35.93 3.35
CA GLU A 70 26.13 -34.85 3.16
C GLU A 70 24.98 -34.93 4.17
N ILE A 71 24.46 -36.13 4.41
CA ILE A 71 23.45 -36.40 5.46
C ILE A 71 23.99 -36.11 6.87
N GLU A 72 25.23 -36.46 7.15
CA GLU A 72 25.87 -36.14 8.44
C GLU A 72 26.06 -34.62 8.61
N ARG A 73 26.51 -33.90 7.58
CA ARG A 73 26.60 -32.43 7.59
C ARG A 73 25.24 -31.76 7.79
N GLU A 74 24.20 -32.25 7.14
CA GLU A 74 22.85 -31.74 7.35
C GLU A 74 22.34 -31.99 8.77
N LYS A 75 22.59 -33.18 9.36
CA LYS A 75 22.23 -33.49 10.74
C LYS A 75 22.99 -32.59 11.73
N GLU A 76 24.27 -32.38 11.53
CA GLU A 76 25.08 -31.49 12.37
C GLU A 76 24.62 -30.03 12.26
N THR A 77 24.29 -29.56 11.04
CA THR A 77 23.74 -28.24 10.81
C THR A 77 22.38 -28.06 11.49
N ARG A 78 21.49 -29.07 11.43
CA ARG A 78 20.20 -29.06 12.10
C ARG A 78 20.34 -29.07 13.62
N THR A 79 21.29 -29.83 14.17
CA THR A 79 21.56 -29.89 15.62
C THR A 79 22.11 -28.57 16.11
N ASN A 80 23.07 -27.97 15.41
CA ASN A 80 23.63 -26.67 15.74
C ASN A 80 22.59 -25.57 15.67
N LYS A 81 21.70 -25.60 14.68
CA LYS A 81 20.58 -24.66 14.55
C LYS A 81 19.58 -24.81 15.71
N ARG A 82 19.25 -26.05 16.15
CA ARG A 82 18.41 -26.30 17.32
C ARG A 82 19.03 -25.80 18.62
N ASN A 83 20.30 -26.06 18.85
CA ASN A 83 21.02 -25.59 20.03
C ASN A 83 21.10 -24.07 20.09
N HIS A 84 21.33 -23.42 18.95
CA HIS A 84 21.36 -21.96 18.85
C HIS A 84 19.97 -21.33 19.13
N VAL A 85 18.90 -21.94 18.64
CA VAL A 85 17.51 -21.52 18.90
C VAL A 85 17.16 -21.69 20.38
N SER A 86 17.56 -22.81 21.00
CA SER A 86 17.33 -23.06 22.43
C SER A 86 18.04 -22.02 23.31
N LYS A 87 19.29 -21.69 23.01
CA LYS A 87 20.07 -20.69 23.74
C LYS A 87 19.47 -19.28 23.59
N ARG A 88 18.98 -18.92 22.39
CA ARG A 88 18.28 -17.65 22.16
C ARG A 88 16.98 -17.56 22.97
N LEU A 89 16.19 -18.63 23.01
CA LEU A 89 14.95 -18.67 23.79
C LEU A 89 15.22 -18.55 25.31
N GLN A 90 16.28 -19.16 25.82
CA GLN A 90 16.66 -19.02 27.23
C GLN A 90 17.09 -17.58 27.56
N ASP A 91 17.89 -16.95 26.70
CA ASP A 91 18.32 -15.56 26.87
C ASP A 91 17.12 -14.59 26.80
N PHE A 92 16.19 -14.82 25.85
CA PHE A 92 14.97 -14.04 25.73
C PHE A 92 14.13 -14.12 27.03
N ARG A 93 13.92 -15.32 27.57
CA ARG A 93 13.17 -15.53 28.83
C ARG A 93 13.82 -14.83 30.03
N LYS A 94 15.15 -14.77 30.12
CA LYS A 94 15.88 -14.09 31.19
C LYS A 94 15.67 -12.58 31.18
N ARG A 95 15.43 -11.98 30.03
CA ARG A 95 15.21 -10.53 29.85
C ARG A 95 13.75 -10.12 29.98
N THR A 96 12.81 -11.09 29.90
CA THR A 96 11.38 -10.83 29.98
C THR A 96 10.96 -10.61 31.43
N VAL A 97 10.26 -9.50 31.67
CA VAL A 97 9.60 -9.22 32.96
C VAL A 97 8.10 -9.34 32.76
N SER A 98 7.44 -10.06 33.67
CA SER A 98 6.01 -10.36 33.58
C SER A 98 5.33 -10.00 34.88
N LYS A 99 4.08 -9.51 34.77
CA LYS A 99 3.23 -9.18 35.92
C LYS A 99 1.78 -9.59 35.64
N TYR A 100 1.09 -10.02 36.69
CA TYR A 100 -0.34 -10.30 36.64
C TYR A 100 -1.13 -9.00 36.77
N PHE A 101 -2.03 -8.73 35.82
CA PHE A 101 -2.95 -7.59 35.81
C PHE A 101 -4.36 -8.09 36.06
N ALA A 102 -5.02 -7.54 37.05
CA ALA A 102 -6.37 -7.94 37.44
C ALA A 102 -7.47 -7.47 36.47
N GLY A 103 -7.15 -6.55 35.55
CA GLY A 103 -8.09 -5.98 34.59
C GLY A 103 -9.04 -4.91 35.17
N THR A 104 -9.38 -5.01 36.45
CA THR A 104 -10.33 -4.12 37.14
C THR A 104 -9.67 -2.91 37.82
N LEU A 105 -8.36 -2.87 37.93
CA LEU A 105 -7.60 -1.77 38.54
C LEU A 105 -6.55 -1.25 37.54
N ALA A 106 -6.27 0.04 37.64
CA ALA A 106 -5.14 0.62 36.92
C ALA A 106 -3.82 0.05 37.49
N ASP A 107 -2.91 -0.39 36.63
CA ASP A 107 -1.64 -0.98 37.05
C ASP A 107 -0.54 -0.70 36.01
N SER A 108 0.73 -0.91 36.42
CA SER A 108 1.88 -0.69 35.54
C SER A 108 2.93 -1.79 35.68
N LEU A 109 3.73 -1.93 34.60
CA LEU A 109 4.87 -2.84 34.53
C LEU A 109 6.04 -2.10 33.88
N SER A 110 7.24 -2.20 34.47
CA SER A 110 8.42 -1.50 33.97
C SER A 110 9.60 -2.45 33.75
N VAL A 111 10.42 -2.15 32.75
CA VAL A 111 11.70 -2.81 32.47
C VAL A 111 12.73 -1.74 32.07
N GLY A 112 13.73 -1.53 32.91
CA GLY A 112 14.61 -0.38 32.77
C GLY A 112 13.82 0.91 32.82
N ARG A 113 13.93 1.77 31.79
CA ARG A 113 13.16 3.01 31.66
C ARG A 113 11.87 2.83 30.84
N ALA A 114 11.64 1.66 30.23
CA ALA A 114 10.38 1.38 29.52
C ALA A 114 9.28 1.01 30.52
N GLU A 115 8.08 1.51 30.28
CA GLU A 115 6.92 1.30 31.15
C GLU A 115 5.66 1.05 30.34
N LEU A 116 4.83 0.15 30.83
CA LEU A 116 3.47 -0.09 30.37
C LEU A 116 2.51 0.33 31.48
N LYS A 117 1.58 1.24 31.19
CA LYS A 117 0.48 1.61 32.07
C LYS A 117 -0.84 1.18 31.45
N VAL A 118 -1.60 0.39 32.19
CA VAL A 118 -2.92 -0.09 31.79
C VAL A 118 -3.95 0.63 32.66
N PRO A 119 -4.82 1.47 32.08
CA PRO A 119 -5.86 2.17 32.84
C PRO A 119 -6.91 1.22 33.43
N HIS A 120 -7.67 1.72 34.40
CA HIS A 120 -8.79 1.01 35.00
C HIS A 120 -9.81 0.58 33.92
N GLY A 121 -10.25 -0.69 33.96
CA GLY A 121 -11.29 -1.21 33.07
C GLY A 121 -10.90 -1.36 31.60
N SER A 122 -9.61 -1.27 31.26
CA SER A 122 -9.13 -1.40 29.87
C SER A 122 -9.17 -2.84 29.34
N MET A 123 -9.18 -3.84 30.22
CA MET A 123 -9.13 -5.25 29.89
C MET A 123 -10.38 -5.95 30.40
N GLU A 124 -10.96 -6.85 29.60
CA GLU A 124 -12.13 -7.64 29.99
C GLU A 124 -11.80 -8.72 31.02
N HIS A 125 -10.60 -9.26 30.97
CA HIS A 125 -10.17 -10.38 31.82
C HIS A 125 -8.78 -10.13 32.40
N ALA A 126 -8.55 -10.70 33.58
CA ALA A 126 -7.24 -10.70 34.20
C ALA A 126 -6.23 -11.51 33.38
N LYS A 127 -5.03 -10.97 33.16
CA LYS A 127 -3.97 -11.60 32.32
C LYS A 127 -2.57 -11.32 32.85
N ILE A 128 -1.63 -12.15 32.44
CA ILE A 128 -0.20 -11.87 32.63
C ILE A 128 0.28 -11.08 31.42
N LEU A 129 0.72 -9.84 31.68
CA LEU A 129 1.36 -9.00 30.70
C LEU A 129 2.88 -9.04 30.87
N SER A 130 3.61 -8.90 29.79
CA SER A 130 5.07 -8.99 29.81
C SER A 130 5.71 -7.94 28.92
N ILE A 131 6.89 -7.48 29.32
CA ILE A 131 7.76 -6.62 28.51
C ILE A 131 9.09 -7.34 28.33
N THR A 132 9.56 -7.42 27.09
CA THR A 132 10.88 -7.97 26.74
C THR A 132 11.70 -6.94 26.00
N PRO A 133 12.84 -6.50 26.50
CA PRO A 133 13.79 -5.68 25.74
C PRO A 133 14.33 -6.46 24.56
N LEU A 134 14.31 -5.87 23.36
CA LEU A 134 14.80 -6.45 22.12
C LEU A 134 16.14 -5.86 21.71
N ARG A 135 17.02 -6.71 21.19
CA ARG A 135 18.30 -6.31 20.58
C ARG A 135 18.10 -6.04 19.08
N LYS A 136 19.03 -5.31 18.47
CA LYS A 136 18.95 -4.94 17.04
C LYS A 136 18.70 -6.13 16.09
N GLY A 137 19.27 -7.31 16.37
CA GLY A 137 19.07 -8.52 15.54
C GLY A 137 17.78 -9.30 15.83
N GLU A 138 16.95 -8.84 16.76
CA GLU A 138 15.68 -9.46 17.16
C GLU A 138 14.47 -8.65 16.66
N LEU A 139 14.70 -7.45 16.13
CA LEU A 139 13.68 -6.60 15.55
C LEU A 139 13.31 -7.05 14.13
N PRO A 140 12.06 -6.85 13.72
CA PRO A 140 11.68 -6.91 12.32
C PRO A 140 12.50 -5.93 11.47
N HIS A 141 12.56 -6.21 10.16
CA HIS A 141 13.30 -5.34 9.23
C HIS A 141 12.78 -3.90 9.28
N LEU A 142 13.69 -2.94 9.39
CA LEU A 142 13.35 -1.53 9.34
C LEU A 142 13.32 -1.06 7.88
N PRO A 143 12.30 -0.28 7.46
CA PRO A 143 12.25 0.26 6.13
C PRO A 143 13.41 1.21 5.86
N ALA A 144 13.81 1.33 4.60
CA ALA A 144 14.85 2.26 4.19
C ALA A 144 14.49 3.69 4.62
N GLY A 145 15.45 4.41 5.18
CA GLY A 145 15.24 5.77 5.70
C GLY A 145 14.71 5.86 7.14
N MET A 146 14.24 4.76 7.74
CA MET A 146 13.89 4.77 9.16
C MET A 146 15.14 4.55 10.03
N VAL A 147 15.40 5.49 10.92
CA VAL A 147 16.48 5.41 11.92
C VAL A 147 15.88 5.09 13.27
N ASN A 148 16.24 3.97 13.84
CA ASN A 148 15.84 3.60 15.18
C ASN A 148 16.69 4.35 16.22
N VAL A 149 16.05 5.12 17.06
CA VAL A 149 16.68 5.87 18.16
C VAL A 149 16.37 5.29 19.54
N THR A 150 15.70 4.13 19.58
CA THR A 150 15.41 3.43 20.85
C THR A 150 16.71 2.98 21.50
N ALA A 151 16.94 3.40 22.72
CA ALA A 151 18.01 2.88 23.56
C ALA A 151 17.68 3.09 25.04
N ASP A 152 18.12 2.19 25.90
CA ASP A 152 17.97 2.33 27.35
C ASP A 152 19.36 2.38 28.00
N ARG A 153 19.72 3.56 28.51
CA ARG A 153 20.99 3.80 29.22
C ARG A 153 20.95 3.40 30.69
N SER A 154 19.91 2.72 31.15
CA SER A 154 19.84 2.23 32.54
C SER A 154 20.97 1.23 32.88
N ASN A 155 21.61 0.65 31.86
CA ASN A 155 22.80 -0.17 32.03
C ASN A 155 24.02 0.48 31.34
N PRO A 156 24.85 1.25 32.09
CA PRO A 156 25.98 2.01 31.53
C PRO A 156 27.13 1.15 30.97
N THR A 157 27.10 -0.17 31.20
CA THR A 157 28.12 -1.09 30.69
C THR A 157 27.97 -1.49 29.23
N VAL A 158 26.82 -1.15 28.62
CA VAL A 158 26.54 -1.49 27.22
C VAL A 158 26.55 -0.23 26.38
N ALA A 159 27.54 -0.11 25.48
CA ALA A 159 27.62 1.03 24.57
C ALA A 159 26.40 1.05 23.61
N ALA A 160 25.88 2.24 23.29
CA ALA A 160 24.68 2.44 22.46
C ALA A 160 24.75 1.77 21.07
N HIS A 161 25.96 1.54 20.56
CA HIS A 161 26.21 0.88 19.26
C HIS A 161 26.58 -0.61 19.38
N SER A 162 26.55 -1.19 20.60
CA SER A 162 26.82 -2.62 20.81
C SER A 162 25.72 -3.50 20.20
N LYS A 163 26.10 -4.71 19.78
CA LYS A 163 25.10 -5.74 19.35
C LYS A 163 24.15 -6.14 20.47
N ASP A 164 24.50 -5.87 21.71
CA ASP A 164 23.73 -6.18 22.92
C ASP A 164 22.91 -5.00 23.42
N SER A 165 22.98 -3.82 22.76
CA SER A 165 22.16 -2.66 23.12
C SER A 165 20.67 -2.92 22.85
N ILE A 166 19.83 -2.37 23.74
CA ILE A 166 18.37 -2.41 23.57
C ILE A 166 18.01 -1.52 22.38
N ALA A 167 17.26 -2.09 21.44
CA ALA A 167 16.83 -1.42 20.22
C ALA A 167 15.30 -1.39 20.04
N GLY A 168 14.56 -1.96 20.98
CA GLY A 168 13.11 -1.99 20.97
C GLY A 168 12.54 -2.76 22.16
N TYR A 169 11.23 -2.86 22.22
CA TYR A 169 10.53 -3.59 23.27
C TYR A 169 9.39 -4.41 22.68
N ARG A 170 9.23 -5.64 23.16
CA ARG A 170 8.11 -6.52 22.84
C ARG A 170 7.14 -6.55 23.99
N PHE A 171 5.90 -6.23 23.71
CA PHE A 171 4.78 -6.34 24.64
C PHE A 171 3.98 -7.60 24.34
N LEU A 172 3.65 -8.38 25.37
CA LEU A 172 2.97 -9.68 25.26
C LEU A 172 1.73 -9.74 26.18
N PRO A 173 0.70 -10.54 25.79
CA PRO A 173 0.59 -11.37 24.59
C PRO A 173 0.36 -10.55 23.32
N HIS A 174 0.94 -10.99 22.19
CA HIS A 174 0.70 -10.35 20.89
C HIS A 174 -0.79 -10.35 20.53
N GLY A 175 -1.25 -9.27 19.91
CA GLY A 175 -2.64 -9.14 19.48
C GLY A 175 -3.65 -8.91 20.61
N GLU A 176 -3.22 -8.73 21.87
CA GLU A 176 -4.12 -8.30 22.94
C GLU A 176 -4.69 -6.92 22.64
N HIS A 177 -6.02 -6.79 22.69
CA HIS A 177 -6.73 -5.55 22.42
C HIS A 177 -7.31 -4.94 23.69
N PHE A 178 -7.19 -3.63 23.83
CA PHE A 178 -7.82 -2.85 24.88
C PHE A 178 -9.17 -2.31 24.41
N VAL A 179 -10.25 -2.68 25.10
CA VAL A 179 -11.63 -2.49 24.61
C VAL A 179 -12.18 -1.11 24.94
N HIS A 180 -11.88 -0.59 26.15
CA HIS A 180 -12.52 0.62 26.65
C HIS A 180 -11.60 1.82 26.76
N SER A 181 -10.29 1.62 26.89
CA SER A 181 -9.30 2.69 26.96
C SER A 181 -7.94 2.19 26.47
N LEU A 182 -7.16 3.09 25.88
CA LEU A 182 -5.83 2.78 25.37
C LEU A 182 -4.85 2.59 26.52
N ALA A 183 -3.94 1.63 26.38
CA ALA A 183 -2.79 1.52 27.27
C ALA A 183 -1.75 2.58 26.88
N SER A 184 -1.01 3.11 27.87
CA SER A 184 0.12 3.99 27.65
C SER A 184 1.41 3.20 27.74
N ILE A 185 2.26 3.35 26.73
CA ILE A 185 3.61 2.79 26.72
C ILE A 185 4.64 3.91 26.74
N THR A 186 5.63 3.78 27.60
CA THR A 186 6.79 4.68 27.66
C THR A 186 7.98 3.96 27.08
N VAL A 187 8.62 4.55 26.08
CA VAL A 187 9.78 3.97 25.39
C VAL A 187 10.93 4.96 25.46
N PRO A 188 12.11 4.56 26.01
CA PRO A 188 13.28 5.42 26.05
C PRO A 188 13.93 5.57 24.70
N TYR A 189 14.58 6.72 24.48
CA TYR A 189 15.42 6.97 23.32
C TYR A 189 16.80 7.48 23.74
N ASP A 190 17.72 7.54 22.81
CA ASP A 190 19.06 8.12 22.99
C ASP A 190 19.21 9.31 22.02
N SER A 191 19.38 10.50 22.59
CA SER A 191 19.55 11.72 21.81
C SER A 191 20.78 11.70 20.89
N THR A 192 21.82 10.91 21.22
CA THR A 192 23.01 10.76 20.36
C THR A 192 22.76 9.95 19.10
N LEU A 193 21.64 9.20 19.03
CA LEU A 193 21.21 8.45 17.85
C LEU A 193 20.36 9.29 16.90
N ILE A 194 19.98 10.50 17.29
CA ILE A 194 19.21 11.41 16.45
C ILE A 194 20.10 11.83 15.26
N PRO A 195 19.63 11.65 14.02
CA PRO A 195 20.40 12.02 12.85
C PRO A 195 20.62 13.54 12.77
N GLN A 196 21.72 13.97 12.17
CA GLN A 196 21.99 15.38 11.94
C GLN A 196 20.84 16.04 11.14
N GLY A 197 20.42 17.22 11.57
CA GLY A 197 19.31 17.95 10.96
C GLY A 197 17.92 17.58 11.52
N TYR A 198 17.85 16.66 12.49
CA TYR A 198 16.61 16.27 13.17
C TYR A 198 16.71 16.60 14.66
N THR A 199 15.55 16.69 15.31
CA THR A 199 15.42 17.01 16.74
C THR A 199 14.62 15.94 17.47
N ALA A 200 14.49 16.04 18.77
CA ALA A 200 13.68 15.12 19.55
C ALA A 200 12.18 15.18 19.18
N GLU A 201 11.70 16.31 18.63
CA GLU A 201 10.33 16.45 18.13
C GLU A 201 10.05 15.55 16.90
N ASP A 202 11.07 15.15 16.18
CA ASP A 202 10.93 14.26 15.00
C ASP A 202 10.87 12.78 15.41
N ILE A 203 11.01 12.47 16.70
CA ILE A 203 10.93 11.09 17.21
C ILE A 203 9.47 10.69 17.34
N HIS A 204 9.12 9.56 16.73
CA HIS A 204 7.82 8.92 16.89
C HIS A 204 7.97 7.48 17.34
N THR A 205 6.99 6.99 18.09
CA THR A 205 6.91 5.59 18.48
C THR A 205 6.17 4.79 17.40
N TYR A 206 6.76 3.69 16.96
CA TYR A 206 6.19 2.80 15.94
C TYR A 206 5.97 1.43 16.53
N TYR A 207 4.87 0.77 16.12
CA TYR A 207 4.63 -0.64 16.38
C TYR A 207 4.75 -1.45 15.10
N TYR A 208 5.06 -2.73 15.22
CA TYR A 208 5.13 -3.63 14.08
C TYR A 208 3.79 -4.32 13.84
N ASP A 209 3.16 -4.08 12.69
CA ASP A 209 1.95 -4.77 12.23
C ASP A 209 2.38 -6.07 11.53
N GLU A 210 2.21 -7.22 12.21
CA GLU A 210 2.63 -8.52 11.69
C GLU A 210 1.82 -8.95 10.46
N LEU A 211 0.54 -8.55 10.36
CA LEU A 211 -0.32 -8.91 9.23
C LEU A 211 0.12 -8.19 7.95
N LYS A 212 0.56 -6.96 8.08
CA LYS A 212 1.01 -6.14 6.95
C LYS A 212 2.53 -6.14 6.78
N ALA A 213 3.26 -6.76 7.70
CA ALA A 213 4.71 -6.78 7.77
C ALA A 213 5.34 -5.36 7.69
N GLN A 214 4.77 -4.38 8.40
CA GLN A 214 5.21 -2.99 8.35
C GLN A 214 5.18 -2.31 9.72
N TRP A 215 6.02 -1.26 9.86
CA TRP A 215 6.02 -0.39 11.02
C TRP A 215 4.96 0.69 10.87
N VAL A 216 4.11 0.86 11.89
CA VAL A 216 3.01 1.82 11.92
C VAL A 216 3.20 2.77 13.09
N MET A 217 3.02 4.05 12.87
CA MET A 217 3.18 5.08 13.90
C MET A 217 2.06 5.01 14.94
N LEU A 218 2.43 4.98 16.21
CA LEU A 218 1.49 5.10 17.33
C LEU A 218 1.09 6.55 17.60
N ARG A 219 -0.04 6.71 18.23
CA ARG A 219 -0.48 7.99 18.75
C ARG A 219 0.41 8.43 19.92
N HIS A 220 1.04 9.55 19.78
CA HIS A 220 1.95 10.10 20.80
C HIS A 220 1.19 10.92 21.85
N LYS A 221 1.58 10.78 23.06
CA LYS A 221 0.98 11.47 24.18
C LYS A 221 1.88 12.57 24.73
N VAL A 222 3.14 12.26 25.02
CA VAL A 222 4.11 13.18 25.63
C VAL A 222 5.51 12.85 25.18
N LEU A 223 6.31 13.88 24.89
CA LEU A 223 7.76 13.80 24.72
C LEU A 223 8.41 14.44 25.95
N ASP A 224 9.13 13.64 26.73
CA ASP A 224 9.95 14.10 27.86
C ASP A 224 11.41 14.15 27.39
N LYS A 225 11.88 15.36 27.06
CA LYS A 225 13.23 15.58 26.54
C LYS A 225 14.29 15.43 27.62
N ASP A 226 13.98 15.81 28.86
CA ASP A 226 14.93 15.79 29.95
C ASP A 226 15.26 14.36 30.39
N ARG A 227 14.25 13.48 30.30
CA ARG A 227 14.42 12.06 30.62
C ARG A 227 14.65 11.18 29.40
N GLU A 228 14.64 11.75 28.20
CA GLU A 228 14.75 11.00 26.93
C GLU A 228 13.71 9.86 26.81
N LEU A 229 12.43 10.21 27.05
CA LEU A 229 11.31 9.27 27.01
C LEU A 229 10.23 9.74 26.05
N VAL A 230 9.63 8.79 25.33
CA VAL A 230 8.43 9.02 24.53
C VAL A 230 7.29 8.19 25.10
N VAL A 231 6.18 8.87 25.43
CA VAL A 231 4.95 8.20 25.87
C VAL A 231 3.98 8.14 24.70
N ALA A 232 3.57 6.94 24.32
CA ALA A 232 2.61 6.70 23.26
C ALA A 232 1.40 5.91 23.77
N GLU A 233 0.29 5.97 23.04
CA GLU A 233 -0.92 5.20 23.33
C GLU A 233 -1.06 4.05 22.34
N THR A 234 -1.40 2.87 22.83
CA THR A 234 -1.64 1.68 22.01
C THR A 234 -2.96 1.01 22.33
N SER A 235 -3.61 0.47 21.31
CA SER A 235 -4.82 -0.37 21.44
C SER A 235 -4.51 -1.86 21.47
N HIS A 236 -3.28 -2.27 21.21
CA HIS A 236 -2.86 -3.67 21.15
C HIS A 236 -1.36 -3.83 21.42
N PHE A 237 -0.93 -5.06 21.70
CA PHE A 237 0.46 -5.39 21.99
C PHE A 237 1.21 -5.97 20.79
N THR A 238 2.46 -5.54 20.64
CA THR A 238 3.37 -5.95 19.57
C THR A 238 4.80 -5.47 19.86
N ASP A 239 5.70 -5.55 18.88
CA ASP A 239 7.03 -4.95 18.95
C ASP A 239 6.96 -3.44 18.74
N VAL A 240 7.70 -2.67 19.54
CA VAL A 240 7.66 -1.21 19.54
C VAL A 240 9.06 -0.62 19.55
N ILE A 241 9.25 0.44 18.77
CA ILE A 241 10.49 1.23 18.72
C ILE A 241 10.18 2.74 18.70
N ASN A 242 11.16 3.55 19.09
CA ASN A 242 11.21 4.96 18.75
C ASN A 242 12.06 5.15 17.49
N GLY A 243 11.55 5.85 16.50
CA GLY A 243 12.23 6.05 15.24
C GLY A 243 12.06 7.43 14.66
N ILE A 244 12.98 7.81 13.78
CA ILE A 244 12.93 9.00 12.94
C ILE A 244 12.96 8.54 11.49
N ILE A 245 12.05 9.05 10.67
CA ILE A 245 12.10 8.83 9.24
C ILE A 245 12.94 9.94 8.62
N LYS A 246 14.12 9.58 8.10
CA LYS A 246 14.95 10.50 7.33
C LYS A 246 14.29 10.77 6.00
N VAL A 247 14.07 12.03 5.72
CA VAL A 247 13.75 12.48 4.37
C VAL A 247 15.08 12.70 3.65
N PRO A 248 15.36 12.01 2.54
CA PRO A 248 16.57 12.25 1.78
C PRO A 248 16.66 13.71 1.31
N GLU A 249 17.86 14.28 1.31
CA GLU A 249 18.10 15.62 0.81
C GLU A 249 17.75 15.77 -0.69
N ASN A 250 17.89 14.65 -1.44
CA ASN A 250 17.50 14.54 -2.84
C ASN A 250 16.54 13.36 -3.02
N PRO A 251 15.22 13.56 -2.95
CA PRO A 251 14.25 12.50 -3.14
C PRO A 251 14.18 12.02 -4.61
N GLU A 252 14.18 10.70 -4.85
CA GLU A 252 13.98 10.11 -6.19
C GLU A 252 12.51 10.15 -6.63
N THR A 253 12.26 10.45 -7.89
CA THR A 253 10.92 10.64 -8.49
C THR A 253 10.07 9.38 -8.61
N GLN A 254 10.61 8.21 -8.34
CA GLN A 254 10.01 6.94 -8.77
C GLN A 254 8.65 6.58 -8.15
N ASN A 255 8.24 7.19 -7.04
CA ASN A 255 6.96 6.84 -6.40
C ASN A 255 5.78 7.75 -6.80
N TYR A 256 6.02 8.69 -7.69
CA TYR A 256 5.03 9.65 -8.16
C TYR A 256 4.40 9.25 -9.48
N VAL A 257 5.01 8.33 -10.18
CA VAL A 257 4.50 7.87 -11.45
C VAL A 257 3.38 6.89 -11.17
N PRO A 258 2.16 7.15 -11.66
CA PRO A 258 1.10 6.15 -11.63
C PRO A 258 1.67 4.86 -12.20
N THR A 259 1.60 3.81 -11.40
CA THR A 259 2.14 2.50 -11.73
C THR A 259 1.80 2.09 -13.16
N GLY A 260 2.79 1.72 -13.91
CA GLY A 260 2.64 1.08 -15.20
C GLY A 260 3.07 1.89 -16.42
N ILE A 261 3.27 3.20 -16.31
CA ILE A 261 3.67 4.01 -17.46
C ILE A 261 5.20 4.29 -17.47
N SER A 262 5.91 4.09 -16.34
CA SER A 262 7.35 4.29 -16.24
C SER A 262 8.19 3.31 -17.09
N GLU A 263 7.62 2.18 -17.49
CA GLU A 263 8.27 1.20 -18.38
C GLU A 263 8.01 1.47 -19.87
N LEU A 264 7.19 2.46 -20.19
CA LEU A 264 7.00 2.88 -21.55
C LEU A 264 8.30 3.51 -22.07
N LYS A 265 9.13 2.70 -22.67
CA LYS A 265 10.19 3.22 -23.55
C LYS A 265 9.48 4.13 -24.56
N ALA A 266 9.88 5.38 -24.63
CA ALA A 266 9.39 6.28 -25.69
C ALA A 266 9.56 5.51 -27.00
N ALA A 267 8.45 5.26 -27.69
CA ALA A 267 8.49 4.57 -28.96
C ALA A 267 9.41 5.35 -29.88
N ASP A 268 10.27 4.67 -30.60
CA ASP A 268 11.02 5.26 -31.70
C ASP A 268 9.97 5.92 -32.63
N PRO A 269 10.05 7.22 -32.88
CA PRO A 269 9.13 7.87 -33.82
C PRO A 269 9.10 7.22 -35.21
N SER A 270 10.16 6.48 -35.56
CA SER A 270 10.26 5.66 -36.77
C SER A 270 9.63 4.26 -36.67
N ALA A 271 9.28 3.79 -35.47
CA ALA A 271 8.72 2.46 -35.26
C ALA A 271 7.21 2.33 -35.54
N GLY A 272 6.53 3.37 -35.88
CA GLY A 272 5.24 3.45 -36.60
C GLY A 272 3.98 2.96 -35.90
N ILE A 273 3.96 1.88 -35.18
CA ILE A 273 2.73 1.30 -34.62
C ILE A 273 2.95 0.81 -33.20
N THR A 274 2.17 1.33 -32.26
CA THR A 274 2.15 0.81 -30.89
C THR A 274 1.44 -0.52 -30.83
N THR A 275 2.16 -1.59 -30.55
CA THR A 275 1.56 -2.89 -30.26
C THR A 275 1.23 -2.98 -28.78
N VAL A 276 -0.02 -3.25 -28.47
CA VAL A 276 -0.48 -3.45 -27.10
C VAL A 276 -0.43 -4.93 -26.76
N SER A 277 0.23 -5.28 -25.66
CA SER A 277 0.27 -6.66 -25.18
C SER A 277 -1.13 -7.15 -24.80
N ALA A 278 -1.36 -8.45 -24.93
CA ALA A 278 -2.61 -9.06 -24.47
C ALA A 278 -2.85 -8.79 -22.99
N PRO A 279 -4.12 -8.71 -22.55
CA PRO A 279 -4.44 -8.53 -21.14
C PRO A 279 -3.79 -9.60 -20.28
N THR A 280 -3.22 -9.19 -19.15
CA THR A 280 -2.65 -10.10 -18.16
C THR A 280 -3.55 -10.16 -16.93
N ALA A 281 -3.66 -11.34 -16.32
CA ALA A 281 -4.34 -11.47 -15.04
C ALA A 281 -3.42 -10.97 -13.92
N ASN A 282 -3.95 -10.14 -13.02
CA ASN A 282 -3.26 -9.75 -11.80
C ASN A 282 -3.44 -10.83 -10.70
N GLN A 283 -2.89 -10.59 -9.50
CA GLN A 283 -3.01 -11.51 -8.37
C GLN A 283 -4.45 -11.75 -7.89
N SER A 284 -5.36 -10.83 -8.19
CA SER A 284 -6.79 -10.96 -7.89
C SER A 284 -7.58 -11.67 -9.00
N GLY A 285 -6.91 -12.14 -10.07
CA GLY A 285 -7.55 -12.77 -11.23
C GLY A 285 -8.25 -11.79 -12.18
N THR A 286 -8.13 -10.47 -11.96
CA THR A 286 -8.69 -9.45 -12.86
C THR A 286 -7.79 -9.22 -14.05
N ALA A 287 -8.39 -9.05 -15.24
CA ALA A 287 -7.65 -8.72 -16.45
C ALA A 287 -7.26 -7.24 -16.44
N ALA A 288 -5.98 -6.95 -16.67
CA ALA A 288 -5.43 -5.61 -16.76
C ALA A 288 -4.77 -5.38 -18.13
N LEU A 289 -4.93 -4.17 -18.68
CA LEU A 289 -4.36 -3.76 -19.96
C LEU A 289 -4.03 -2.26 -19.90
N SER A 290 -2.92 -1.86 -20.51
CA SER A 290 -2.55 -0.46 -20.68
C SER A 290 -2.40 -0.14 -22.17
N TYR A 291 -2.97 1.00 -22.58
CA TYR A 291 -2.81 1.56 -23.91
C TYR A 291 -2.11 2.92 -23.80
N PRO A 292 -0.80 3.01 -24.06
CA PRO A 292 -0.08 4.28 -24.02
C PRO A 292 -0.38 5.12 -25.26
N PHE A 293 -0.46 6.44 -25.10
CA PHE A 293 -0.41 7.35 -26.22
C PHE A 293 1.05 7.75 -26.47
N GLU A 294 1.52 7.57 -27.70
CA GLU A 294 2.88 7.92 -28.07
C GLU A 294 3.05 9.43 -28.19
N LEU A 295 3.97 9.98 -27.41
CA LEU A 295 4.29 11.39 -27.37
C LEU A 295 5.73 11.64 -27.84
N PRO A 296 6.00 12.73 -28.58
CA PRO A 296 7.37 13.19 -28.80
C PRO A 296 8.11 13.39 -27.48
N LYS A 297 9.41 13.12 -27.49
CA LYS A 297 10.23 13.29 -26.28
C LYS A 297 10.26 14.73 -25.83
N GLY A 298 10.05 14.95 -24.55
CA GLY A 298 10.18 16.25 -23.91
C GLY A 298 11.64 16.65 -23.68
N ARG A 299 11.85 17.91 -23.33
CA ARG A 299 13.16 18.47 -22.99
C ARG A 299 13.72 17.76 -21.76
N ALA A 300 14.95 17.24 -21.86
CA ALA A 300 15.59 16.40 -20.83
C ALA A 300 14.74 15.20 -20.36
N GLY A 301 13.85 14.68 -21.22
CA GLY A 301 12.95 13.58 -20.88
C GLY A 301 11.70 13.98 -20.11
N MET A 302 11.49 15.26 -19.82
CA MET A 302 10.30 15.75 -19.14
C MET A 302 9.12 15.86 -20.10
N GLN A 303 8.21 14.92 -20.00
CA GLN A 303 6.99 14.84 -20.80
C GLN A 303 5.86 14.26 -19.94
N PRO A 304 4.57 14.56 -20.24
CA PRO A 304 3.48 13.96 -19.53
C PRO A 304 3.38 12.47 -19.86
N SER A 305 2.97 11.68 -18.90
CA SER A 305 2.63 10.28 -19.11
C SER A 305 1.12 10.18 -19.35
N VAL A 306 0.73 9.82 -20.56
CA VAL A 306 -0.67 9.77 -20.97
C VAL A 306 -0.98 8.40 -21.57
N GLY A 307 -1.99 7.71 -21.02
CA GLY A 307 -2.41 6.41 -21.51
C GLY A 307 -3.65 5.92 -20.81
N LEU A 308 -4.39 5.08 -21.49
CA LEU A 308 -5.58 4.43 -20.95
C LEU A 308 -5.20 3.18 -20.18
N GLN A 309 -5.90 2.93 -19.07
CA GLN A 309 -5.79 1.72 -18.27
C GLN A 309 -7.13 1.00 -18.25
N TYR A 310 -7.10 -0.30 -18.45
CA TYR A 310 -8.26 -1.17 -18.34
C TYR A 310 -8.12 -2.09 -17.14
N SER A 311 -9.20 -2.26 -16.40
CA SER A 311 -9.37 -3.33 -15.41
C SER A 311 -10.74 -3.96 -15.55
N SER A 312 -10.81 -5.30 -15.53
CA SER A 312 -12.08 -6.01 -15.68
C SER A 312 -13.03 -5.81 -14.48
N ASP A 313 -12.51 -5.38 -13.32
CA ASP A 313 -13.27 -4.96 -12.13
C ASP A 313 -13.50 -3.44 -12.06
N GLY A 314 -13.07 -2.70 -13.10
CA GLY A 314 -13.23 -1.26 -13.18
C GLY A 314 -14.68 -0.83 -13.36
N SER A 315 -15.01 0.37 -12.90
CA SER A 315 -16.33 1.00 -13.06
C SER A 315 -16.43 1.76 -14.38
N SER A 316 -17.61 2.33 -14.65
CA SER A 316 -17.82 3.25 -15.76
C SER A 316 -17.09 4.57 -15.54
N SER A 317 -16.45 5.10 -16.58
CA SER A 317 -15.74 6.38 -16.59
C SER A 317 -15.97 7.12 -17.90
N TYR A 318 -15.43 8.32 -18.01
CA TYR A 318 -15.46 9.10 -19.26
C TYR A 318 -14.65 8.47 -20.42
N VAL A 319 -14.05 7.31 -20.20
CA VAL A 319 -13.35 6.51 -21.23
C VAL A 319 -14.07 5.19 -21.52
N GLY A 320 -15.23 4.98 -20.91
CA GLY A 320 -16.02 3.76 -21.02
C GLY A 320 -15.88 2.84 -19.80
N TYR A 321 -16.59 1.72 -19.83
CA TYR A 321 -16.63 0.78 -18.72
C TYR A 321 -15.33 -0.03 -18.61
N GLY A 322 -14.77 -0.07 -17.41
CA GLY A 322 -13.51 -0.75 -17.11
C GLY A 322 -12.26 0.05 -17.52
N TRP A 323 -12.41 1.10 -18.33
CA TRP A 323 -11.31 1.95 -18.76
C TRP A 323 -11.22 3.22 -17.92
N SER A 324 -10.01 3.70 -17.74
CA SER A 324 -9.70 4.95 -17.04
C SER A 324 -8.53 5.67 -17.71
N LEU A 325 -8.54 7.00 -17.61
CA LEU A 325 -7.38 7.85 -17.83
C LEU A 325 -7.03 8.46 -16.47
N PRO A 326 -5.96 8.01 -15.80
CA PRO A 326 -5.65 8.43 -14.45
C PRO A 326 -5.44 9.95 -14.34
N LEU A 327 -6.18 10.59 -13.45
CA LEU A 327 -5.99 11.98 -13.08
C LEU A 327 -5.09 12.07 -11.85
N GLN A 328 -3.99 12.78 -11.96
CA GLN A 328 -3.14 13.05 -10.81
C GLN A 328 -3.76 14.14 -9.95
N SER A 329 -4.11 13.80 -8.71
CA SER A 329 -4.77 14.74 -7.80
C SER A 329 -4.42 14.48 -6.33
N ILE A 330 -4.62 15.52 -5.53
CA ILE A 330 -4.81 15.38 -4.09
C ILE A 330 -6.31 15.56 -3.84
N ASP A 331 -6.88 14.67 -3.04
CA ASP A 331 -8.30 14.63 -2.75
C ASP A 331 -8.55 14.66 -1.24
N ILE A 332 -9.70 15.16 -0.81
CA ILE A 332 -10.15 14.97 0.57
C ILE A 332 -10.58 13.51 0.76
N GLU A 333 -10.15 12.90 1.87
CA GLU A 333 -10.59 11.56 2.24
C GLU A 333 -12.05 11.59 2.71
N THR A 334 -12.89 10.79 2.06
CA THR A 334 -14.33 10.69 2.36
C THR A 334 -14.75 9.34 2.93
N ARG A 335 -13.78 8.50 3.33
CA ARG A 335 -14.05 7.15 3.88
C ARG A 335 -14.95 7.21 5.14
N TRP A 336 -14.82 8.25 5.94
CA TRP A 336 -15.51 8.42 7.21
C TRP A 336 -16.68 9.40 7.14
N GLY A 337 -17.10 9.78 5.94
CA GLY A 337 -18.22 10.69 5.69
C GLY A 337 -17.82 11.95 4.94
N VAL A 338 -18.79 12.85 4.80
CA VAL A 338 -18.64 14.14 4.12
C VAL A 338 -17.70 15.04 4.93
N PRO A 339 -16.77 15.77 4.31
CA PRO A 339 -15.89 16.72 4.98
C PRO A 339 -16.69 17.82 5.70
N ARG A 340 -16.27 18.18 6.90
CA ARG A 340 -17.00 19.16 7.73
C ARG A 340 -16.42 20.56 7.71
N PHE A 341 -15.18 20.75 7.35
CA PHE A 341 -14.48 22.03 7.22
C PHE A 341 -14.72 22.98 8.42
N ASP A 342 -14.15 22.63 9.56
CA ASP A 342 -14.13 23.53 10.71
C ASP A 342 -13.26 24.76 10.41
N ALA A 343 -13.69 25.97 10.82
CA ALA A 343 -12.97 27.21 10.53
C ALA A 343 -11.60 27.27 11.23
N ASP A 344 -11.52 26.79 12.47
CA ASP A 344 -10.34 26.94 13.33
C ASP A 344 -9.52 25.65 13.44
N LYS A 345 -10.17 24.50 13.20
CA LYS A 345 -9.58 23.18 13.40
C LYS A 345 -9.43 22.43 12.08
N GLU A 346 -8.33 21.71 11.95
CA GLU A 346 -8.05 20.88 10.78
C GLU A 346 -8.72 19.52 10.88
N SER A 347 -9.99 19.46 10.48
CA SER A 347 -10.82 18.25 10.57
C SER A 347 -10.69 17.33 9.37
N GLU A 348 -10.07 17.78 8.28
CA GLU A 348 -9.94 17.05 7.02
C GLU A 348 -8.74 16.09 7.04
N SER A 349 -8.85 15.03 6.25
CA SER A 349 -7.76 14.15 5.86
C SER A 349 -7.60 14.18 4.34
N TYR A 350 -6.39 13.96 3.85
CA TYR A 350 -6.05 14.13 2.45
C TYR A 350 -5.48 12.83 1.86
N LEU A 351 -5.74 12.61 0.59
CA LEU A 351 -5.24 11.49 -0.20
C LEU A 351 -4.43 12.06 -1.36
N LEU A 352 -3.19 11.64 -1.52
CA LEU A 352 -2.40 11.91 -2.71
C LEU A 352 -2.48 10.68 -3.60
N MET A 353 -3.14 10.81 -4.76
CA MET A 353 -3.36 9.70 -5.69
C MET A 353 -3.87 8.44 -4.99
N GLY A 354 -4.84 8.59 -4.06
CA GLY A 354 -5.40 7.51 -3.26
C GLY A 354 -4.61 7.11 -2.02
N SER A 355 -3.36 7.52 -1.87
CA SER A 355 -2.54 7.26 -0.69
C SER A 355 -2.79 8.29 0.41
N LYS A 356 -3.10 7.82 1.61
CA LYS A 356 -3.39 8.70 2.74
C LYS A 356 -2.18 9.50 3.17
N LEU A 357 -2.39 10.82 3.37
CA LEU A 357 -1.41 11.74 3.92
C LEU A 357 -1.61 11.93 5.42
N ASN A 358 -0.51 12.07 6.14
CA ASN A 358 -0.48 12.32 7.58
C ASN A 358 0.49 13.47 7.88
N ASP A 359 0.14 14.32 8.84
CA ASP A 359 0.88 15.54 9.18
C ASP A 359 1.86 15.35 10.36
N ARG A 360 2.03 14.14 10.88
CA ARG A 360 2.83 13.82 12.08
C ARG A 360 2.41 14.60 13.34
N THR A 361 1.33 15.33 13.33
CA THR A 361 0.80 15.93 14.56
C THR A 361 -0.04 14.93 15.32
N TYR A 362 0.01 15.02 16.65
CA TYR A 362 -0.83 14.18 17.49
C TYR A 362 -2.27 14.58 17.30
N ARG A 363 -3.09 13.65 16.90
CA ARG A 363 -4.51 13.78 17.10
C ARG A 363 -4.81 13.43 18.57
N THR A 364 -4.86 14.43 19.41
CA THR A 364 -5.66 14.38 20.62
C THR A 364 -7.13 14.15 20.22
N ALA A 365 -8.04 13.93 21.16
CA ALA A 365 -9.46 13.81 20.86
C ALA A 365 -9.98 14.98 19.99
N ASP A 366 -9.34 16.14 20.08
CA ASP A 366 -9.61 17.33 19.28
C ASP A 366 -8.71 17.43 18.06
N ALA A 367 -9.28 17.84 16.93
CA ALA A 367 -8.51 18.16 15.73
C ALA A 367 -7.55 19.35 16.03
N PRO A 368 -6.33 19.35 15.45
CA PRO A 368 -5.37 20.44 15.65
C PRO A 368 -5.87 21.74 15.05
N ALA A 369 -5.39 22.87 15.57
CA ALA A 369 -5.64 24.17 14.97
C ALA A 369 -5.09 24.24 13.54
N ARG A 370 -5.78 25.01 12.68
CA ARG A 370 -5.28 25.27 11.33
C ARG A 370 -3.99 26.04 11.40
N THR A 371 -3.05 25.64 10.56
CA THR A 371 -1.76 26.32 10.42
C THR A 371 -1.57 26.75 8.98
N LYS A 372 -0.89 27.88 8.79
CA LYS A 372 -0.35 28.26 7.49
C LYS A 372 0.76 27.27 7.14
N ASP A 373 0.91 26.93 5.89
CA ASP A 373 1.94 26.04 5.36
C ASP A 373 2.27 24.82 6.25
N LYS A 374 1.82 23.68 5.85
CA LYS A 374 1.95 22.45 6.64
C LYS A 374 2.59 21.32 5.84
N ARG A 375 3.52 20.61 6.46
CA ARG A 375 4.16 19.43 5.88
C ARG A 375 3.34 18.17 6.14
N PHE A 376 3.20 17.36 5.10
CA PHE A 376 2.53 16.06 5.13
C PHE A 376 3.46 14.94 4.71
N TYR A 377 3.08 13.73 5.04
CA TYR A 377 3.82 12.51 4.74
C TYR A 377 2.83 11.43 4.30
N PRO A 378 3.16 10.57 3.34
CA PRO A 378 2.36 9.39 3.08
C PRO A 378 2.22 8.53 4.34
N LEU A 379 1.06 7.92 4.55
CA LEU A 379 0.85 7.00 5.67
C LEU A 379 1.79 5.79 5.57
N VAL A 380 2.01 5.30 4.36
CA VAL A 380 3.02 4.29 4.03
C VAL A 380 4.11 4.98 3.25
N GLU A 381 5.26 5.18 3.90
CA GLU A 381 6.38 5.90 3.30
C GLU A 381 7.19 4.97 2.40
N GLY A 382 7.38 5.34 1.15
CA GLY A 382 8.18 4.59 0.16
C GLY A 382 8.96 5.50 -0.78
N GLY A 383 8.43 6.71 -1.06
CA GLY A 383 8.99 7.67 -2.00
C GLY A 383 9.84 8.76 -1.38
N PHE A 384 9.66 9.01 -0.10
CA PHE A 384 10.34 10.07 0.64
C PHE A 384 10.19 11.47 0.01
N ALA A 385 9.04 11.73 -0.61
CA ALA A 385 8.74 13.02 -1.19
C ALA A 385 8.48 14.06 -0.09
N LYS A 386 8.90 15.30 -0.35
CA LYS A 386 8.57 16.45 0.51
C LYS A 386 7.21 17.00 0.06
N ILE A 387 6.18 16.85 0.88
CA ILE A 387 4.81 17.28 0.59
C ILE A 387 4.47 18.47 1.49
N ILE A 388 4.17 19.63 0.90
CA ILE A 388 3.80 20.84 1.62
C ILE A 388 2.45 21.32 1.13
N ARG A 389 1.51 21.51 2.04
CA ARG A 389 0.30 22.27 1.80
C ARG A 389 0.60 23.74 2.08
N LYS A 390 0.28 24.61 1.14
CA LYS A 390 0.35 26.07 1.23
C LYS A 390 -1.03 26.63 1.51
N GLY A 391 -1.08 27.84 2.11
CA GLY A 391 -2.33 28.53 2.44
C GLY A 391 -2.75 28.29 3.89
N ASP A 392 -3.78 29.01 4.33
CA ASP A 392 -4.25 29.06 5.71
C ASP A 392 -5.73 28.69 5.89
N SER A 393 -6.44 28.43 4.80
CA SER A 393 -7.86 28.12 4.81
C SER A 393 -8.22 27.06 3.78
N PRO A 394 -9.29 26.27 4.00
CA PRO A 394 -9.77 25.28 3.04
C PRO A 394 -10.10 25.83 1.65
N GLN A 395 -10.35 27.16 1.55
CA GLN A 395 -10.67 27.83 0.31
C GLN A 395 -9.43 28.19 -0.53
N ASN A 396 -8.23 28.24 0.09
CA ASN A 396 -7.00 28.71 -0.56
C ASN A 396 -5.83 27.73 -0.51
N TYR A 397 -6.05 26.48 -0.09
CA TYR A 397 -4.98 25.49 -0.07
C TYR A 397 -4.50 25.14 -1.48
N THR A 398 -3.17 25.07 -1.64
CA THR A 398 -2.46 24.46 -2.76
C THR A 398 -1.39 23.51 -2.23
N TRP A 399 -0.81 22.69 -3.09
CA TRP A 399 0.16 21.69 -2.66
C TRP A 399 1.40 21.67 -3.53
N GLU A 400 2.53 21.53 -2.89
CA GLU A 400 3.84 21.31 -3.51
C GLU A 400 4.37 19.95 -3.11
N VAL A 401 4.74 19.16 -4.07
CA VAL A 401 5.32 17.85 -3.85
C VAL A 401 6.65 17.75 -4.55
N THR A 402 7.73 17.73 -3.77
CA THR A 402 9.10 17.62 -4.27
C THR A 402 9.55 16.17 -4.20
N SER A 403 9.93 15.61 -5.31
CA SER A 403 10.50 14.28 -5.47
C SER A 403 12.01 14.28 -5.17
N LYS A 404 12.62 13.06 -5.04
CA LYS A 404 14.04 12.90 -4.67
C LYS A 404 15.05 13.53 -5.67
N ASP A 405 14.68 13.63 -6.94
CA ASP A 405 15.49 14.28 -7.98
C ASP A 405 15.33 15.80 -8.02
N GLY A 406 14.57 16.37 -7.08
CA GLY A 406 14.29 17.78 -7.01
C GLY A 406 13.15 18.25 -7.92
N THR A 407 12.48 17.36 -8.65
CA THR A 407 11.29 17.70 -9.44
C THR A 407 10.15 18.08 -8.52
N VAL A 408 9.50 19.20 -8.79
CA VAL A 408 8.36 19.71 -8.01
C VAL A 408 7.07 19.56 -8.82
N SER A 409 6.07 18.93 -8.20
CA SER A 409 4.70 18.85 -8.73
C SER A 409 3.79 19.76 -7.92
N TYR A 410 3.05 20.62 -8.60
CA TYR A 410 2.13 21.61 -8.03
C TYR A 410 0.69 21.17 -8.25
N PHE A 411 -0.10 21.10 -7.18
CA PHE A 411 -1.49 20.68 -7.25
C PHE A 411 -2.43 21.79 -6.79
N GLY A 412 -3.48 22.03 -7.58
CA GLY A 412 -4.51 23.03 -7.30
C GLY A 412 -4.05 24.48 -7.47
N GLY A 413 -2.81 24.69 -7.92
CA GLY A 413 -2.22 26.01 -8.13
C GLY A 413 -0.71 25.98 -8.01
N VAL A 414 -0.06 27.10 -8.27
CA VAL A 414 1.40 27.27 -8.26
C VAL A 414 1.77 28.37 -7.28
N ASP A 415 2.84 28.17 -6.52
CA ASP A 415 3.40 29.13 -5.56
C ASP A 415 2.36 29.70 -4.56
N GLY A 416 1.45 28.85 -4.09
CA GLY A 416 0.41 29.24 -3.13
C GLY A 416 -0.79 29.97 -3.75
N THR A 417 -0.81 30.17 -5.07
CA THR A 417 -1.94 30.78 -5.78
C THR A 417 -2.85 29.71 -6.35
N VAL A 418 -4.13 29.71 -5.96
CA VAL A 418 -5.12 28.72 -6.43
C VAL A 418 -5.41 28.90 -7.91
N ASP A 419 -5.31 27.82 -8.68
CA ASP A 419 -5.81 27.74 -10.05
C ASP A 419 -7.25 27.22 -10.04
N GLU A 420 -8.21 28.10 -10.25
CA GLU A 420 -9.63 27.76 -10.27
C GLU A 420 -9.97 26.68 -11.32
N GLY A 421 -9.18 26.57 -12.39
CA GLY A 421 -9.32 25.51 -13.40
C GLY A 421 -8.96 24.12 -12.90
N ALA A 422 -8.08 24.03 -11.90
CA ALA A 422 -7.50 22.80 -11.42
C ALA A 422 -8.03 22.34 -10.05
N VAL A 423 -9.06 23.02 -9.51
CA VAL A 423 -9.67 22.64 -8.22
C VAL A 423 -11.16 22.36 -8.35
N LEU A 424 -11.68 21.45 -7.53
CA LEU A 424 -13.12 21.30 -7.29
C LEU A 424 -13.45 21.88 -5.93
N LYS A 425 -14.52 22.66 -5.83
CA LYS A 425 -14.97 23.33 -4.63
C LYS A 425 -16.40 22.93 -4.27
N ASP A 426 -16.73 22.99 -2.98
CA ASP A 426 -18.12 22.92 -2.51
C ASP A 426 -18.85 24.26 -2.67
N GLY A 427 -20.12 24.32 -2.26
CA GLY A 427 -20.93 25.55 -2.29
C GLY A 427 -20.43 26.67 -1.37
N ASN A 428 -19.53 26.38 -0.41
CA ASN A 428 -18.93 27.32 0.51
C ASN A 428 -17.52 27.76 0.06
N GLY A 429 -17.06 27.28 -1.10
CA GLY A 429 -15.75 27.57 -1.65
C GLY A 429 -14.62 26.70 -1.10
N ASN A 430 -14.87 25.73 -0.24
CA ASN A 430 -13.86 24.82 0.26
C ASN A 430 -13.41 23.87 -0.85
N ILE A 431 -12.10 23.67 -0.97
CA ILE A 431 -11.53 22.83 -2.02
C ILE A 431 -11.60 21.36 -1.60
N LEU A 432 -12.16 20.54 -2.48
CA LEU A 432 -12.37 19.10 -2.32
C LEU A 432 -11.34 18.26 -3.06
N ARG A 433 -10.84 18.77 -4.20
CA ARG A 433 -9.83 18.15 -5.06
C ARG A 433 -8.90 19.19 -5.62
N TRP A 434 -7.62 18.88 -5.65
CA TRP A 434 -6.52 19.64 -6.25
C TRP A 434 -5.91 18.79 -7.35
N ALA A 435 -6.14 19.14 -8.61
CA ALA A 435 -5.51 18.46 -9.73
C ALA A 435 -4.09 18.98 -9.96
N LEU A 436 -3.22 18.16 -10.58
CA LEU A 436 -1.86 18.54 -10.94
C LEU A 436 -1.88 19.67 -11.97
N CYS A 437 -1.29 20.83 -11.63
CA CYS A 437 -1.24 22.02 -12.52
C CYS A 437 0.06 22.10 -13.29
N LYS A 438 1.18 21.78 -12.64
CA LYS A 438 2.52 21.92 -13.19
C LYS A 438 3.46 20.89 -12.58
N THR A 439 4.38 20.37 -13.39
CA THR A 439 5.55 19.62 -12.90
C THR A 439 6.79 20.29 -13.46
N GLN A 440 7.77 20.58 -12.61
CA GLN A 440 8.98 21.32 -13.01
C GLN A 440 10.23 20.64 -12.43
N ASP A 441 11.25 20.45 -13.28
CA ASP A 441 12.55 19.94 -12.86
C ASP A 441 13.47 21.04 -12.30
N THR A 442 14.63 20.64 -11.79
CA THR A 442 15.64 21.56 -11.23
C THR A 442 16.29 22.48 -12.27
N HIS A 443 16.13 22.21 -13.57
CA HIS A 443 16.64 23.01 -14.68
C HIS A 443 15.60 24.01 -15.22
N GLY A 444 14.40 24.02 -14.62
CA GLY A 444 13.30 24.87 -15.02
C GLY A 444 12.50 24.34 -16.21
N ASN A 445 12.74 23.10 -16.66
CA ASN A 445 11.85 22.47 -17.63
C ASN A 445 10.53 22.13 -16.98
N PHE A 446 9.41 22.30 -17.68
CA PHE A 446 8.11 22.03 -17.08
C PHE A 446 7.08 21.45 -18.06
N VAL A 447 6.09 20.81 -17.45
CA VAL A 447 4.81 20.39 -18.05
C VAL A 447 3.69 21.13 -17.33
N SER A 448 2.75 21.71 -18.06
CA SER A 448 1.54 22.33 -17.52
C SER A 448 0.30 21.51 -17.89
N TYR A 449 -0.69 21.50 -16.98
CA TYR A 449 -1.90 20.70 -17.09
C TYR A 449 -3.12 21.61 -16.93
N LYS A 450 -4.05 21.56 -17.88
CA LYS A 450 -5.32 22.28 -17.84
C LYS A 450 -6.49 21.28 -17.87
N TYR A 451 -7.59 21.67 -17.26
CA TYR A 451 -8.76 20.81 -17.09
C TYR A 451 -10.04 21.50 -17.52
N LEU A 452 -10.96 20.73 -18.06
CA LEU A 452 -12.34 21.11 -18.31
C LEU A 452 -13.19 20.75 -17.08
N LYS A 453 -13.94 21.71 -16.55
CA LYS A 453 -14.93 21.47 -15.47
C LYS A 453 -16.31 21.21 -16.03
N LYS A 454 -16.92 20.08 -15.67
CA LYS A 454 -18.31 19.79 -16.00
C LYS A 454 -18.92 18.81 -14.99
N GLY A 455 -20.15 19.06 -14.54
CA GLY A 455 -20.85 18.18 -13.60
C GLY A 455 -20.13 17.98 -12.26
N ASN A 456 -19.44 19.02 -11.75
CA ASN A 456 -18.58 18.97 -10.58
C ASN A 456 -17.45 17.94 -10.70
N ASN A 457 -16.97 17.68 -11.93
CA ASN A 457 -15.81 16.86 -12.21
C ASN A 457 -14.75 17.65 -12.97
N LEU A 458 -13.49 17.18 -12.89
CA LEU A 458 -12.37 17.66 -13.68
C LEU A 458 -12.04 16.61 -14.74
N TYR A 459 -11.92 17.04 -15.97
CA TYR A 459 -11.51 16.24 -17.11
C TYR A 459 -10.23 16.81 -17.69
N PRO A 460 -9.21 16.02 -18.07
CA PRO A 460 -8.06 16.51 -18.84
C PRO A 460 -8.52 17.34 -20.04
N ASP A 461 -7.92 18.50 -20.25
CA ASP A 461 -8.21 19.37 -21.41
C ASP A 461 -6.98 19.52 -22.29
N THR A 462 -5.92 20.10 -21.75
CA THR A 462 -4.67 20.31 -22.47
C THR A 462 -3.49 20.08 -21.54
N TYR A 463 -2.58 19.22 -21.93
CA TYR A 463 -1.26 19.06 -21.30
C TYR A 463 -0.20 19.63 -22.24
N ARG A 464 0.53 20.66 -21.81
CA ARG A 464 1.56 21.32 -22.60
C ARG A 464 2.92 21.05 -21.99
N TYR A 465 3.91 20.66 -22.79
CA TYR A 465 5.22 20.29 -22.31
C TYR A 465 6.35 20.83 -23.20
N THR A 466 7.60 20.65 -22.79
CA THR A 466 8.81 21.32 -23.31
C THR A 466 8.95 22.78 -22.91
N GLY A 467 8.14 23.25 -21.93
CA GLY A 467 8.32 24.56 -21.35
C GLY A 467 9.65 24.68 -20.60
N ASN A 468 10.22 25.87 -20.52
CA ASN A 468 11.42 26.14 -19.73
C ASN A 468 11.37 27.55 -19.18
N LYS A 469 11.50 27.69 -17.86
CA LYS A 469 11.41 28.99 -17.15
C LYS A 469 10.12 29.73 -17.50
N ASP A 470 10.20 30.80 -18.29
CA ASP A 470 9.08 31.66 -18.69
C ASP A 470 8.52 31.30 -20.08
N GLU A 471 9.17 30.39 -20.80
CA GLU A 471 8.75 29.99 -22.14
C GLU A 471 7.77 28.82 -22.06
N GLU A 472 6.58 28.99 -22.62
CA GLU A 472 5.60 27.89 -22.71
C GLU A 472 6.09 26.75 -23.61
N GLY A 473 5.62 25.56 -23.33
CA GLY A 473 5.93 24.38 -24.12
C GLY A 473 5.34 24.44 -25.53
N ILE A 474 6.09 23.90 -26.49
CA ILE A 474 5.68 23.87 -27.91
C ILE A 474 4.95 22.58 -28.30
N HIS A 475 5.00 21.54 -27.44
CA HIS A 475 4.21 20.33 -27.61
C HIS A 475 2.99 20.36 -26.70
N SER A 476 1.85 19.88 -27.23
CA SER A 476 0.64 19.70 -26.41
C SER A 476 -0.09 18.40 -26.72
N VAL A 477 -0.84 17.93 -25.73
CA VAL A 477 -1.80 16.83 -25.83
C VAL A 477 -3.17 17.39 -25.49
N ASN A 478 -4.09 17.40 -26.45
CA ASN A 478 -5.42 17.94 -26.31
C ASN A 478 -6.45 16.81 -26.26
N PHE A 479 -7.43 16.94 -25.36
CA PHE A 479 -8.47 15.95 -25.15
C PHE A 479 -9.83 16.52 -25.60
N THR A 480 -10.51 15.82 -26.49
CA THR A 480 -11.80 16.23 -27.03
C THR A 480 -12.89 15.28 -26.55
N TYR A 481 -13.96 15.86 -26.00
CA TYR A 481 -15.09 15.12 -25.44
C TYR A 481 -16.37 15.32 -26.25
N THR A 482 -17.25 14.34 -26.12
CA THR A 482 -18.64 14.48 -26.58
C THR A 482 -19.61 14.47 -25.40
N THR A 483 -20.75 15.16 -25.59
CA THR A 483 -21.87 15.16 -24.64
C THR A 483 -22.95 14.17 -25.05
N ARG A 484 -22.65 13.22 -25.95
CA ARG A 484 -23.59 12.20 -26.35
C ARG A 484 -24.21 11.53 -25.13
N GLU A 485 -25.52 11.34 -25.14
CA GLU A 485 -26.22 10.65 -24.07
C GLU A 485 -25.62 9.25 -23.85
N ARG A 486 -25.24 9.01 -22.62
CA ARG A 486 -24.78 7.71 -22.12
C ARG A 486 -25.87 7.15 -21.21
N LYS A 487 -26.06 5.84 -21.26
CA LYS A 487 -26.97 5.15 -20.34
C LYS A 487 -26.31 4.81 -19.01
N ASP A 488 -24.97 4.77 -18.98
CA ASP A 488 -24.12 4.39 -17.85
C ASP A 488 -23.44 5.59 -17.16
N ILE A 489 -24.11 6.75 -17.14
CA ILE A 489 -23.63 7.93 -16.41
C ILE A 489 -23.53 7.58 -14.93
N THR A 490 -22.33 7.78 -14.36
CA THR A 490 -22.13 7.62 -12.93
C THR A 490 -22.34 8.93 -12.18
N SER A 491 -22.86 8.84 -10.97
CA SER A 491 -23.01 9.97 -10.08
C SER A 491 -22.52 9.60 -8.67
N GLY A 492 -22.05 10.58 -7.93
CA GLY A 492 -21.59 10.40 -6.56
C GLY A 492 -21.67 11.70 -5.77
N ALA A 493 -21.92 11.60 -4.48
CA ALA A 493 -21.99 12.76 -3.59
C ALA A 493 -21.07 12.60 -2.35
N ARG A 494 -20.08 11.72 -2.43
CA ARG A 494 -19.19 11.40 -1.28
C ARG A 494 -18.42 12.61 -0.75
N MET A 495 -18.12 13.57 -1.62
CA MET A 495 -17.43 14.81 -1.23
C MET A 495 -18.37 15.90 -0.69
N GLY A 496 -19.69 15.62 -0.56
CA GLY A 496 -20.69 16.60 -0.16
C GLY A 496 -21.25 17.43 -1.30
N VAL A 497 -20.77 17.22 -2.53
CA VAL A 497 -21.28 17.81 -3.77
C VAL A 497 -21.65 16.70 -4.74
N LEU A 498 -22.77 16.91 -5.46
CA LEU A 498 -23.20 15.95 -6.47
C LEU A 498 -22.32 16.06 -7.71
N GLN A 499 -21.63 15.00 -8.04
CA GLN A 499 -20.75 14.87 -9.20
C GLN A 499 -21.39 13.97 -10.25
N TYR A 500 -21.27 14.34 -11.52
CA TYR A 500 -21.73 13.54 -12.66
C TYR A 500 -20.57 13.30 -13.63
N ASP A 501 -20.35 12.05 -14.00
CA ASP A 501 -19.41 11.71 -15.07
C ASP A 501 -20.17 11.54 -16.40
N SER A 502 -20.50 12.67 -17.04
CA SER A 502 -21.36 12.73 -18.22
C SER A 502 -20.63 12.89 -19.56
N LEU A 503 -19.34 13.17 -19.54
CA LEU A 503 -18.55 13.29 -20.78
C LEU A 503 -18.04 11.92 -21.25
N LEU A 504 -17.71 11.85 -22.54
CA LEU A 504 -17.04 10.70 -23.14
C LEU A 504 -15.87 11.21 -24.00
N LEU A 505 -14.66 10.74 -23.67
CA LEU A 505 -13.44 11.09 -24.42
C LEU A 505 -13.53 10.51 -25.84
N ARG A 506 -13.42 11.36 -26.84
CA ARG A 506 -13.55 10.94 -28.25
C ARG A 506 -12.25 11.00 -29.01
N LYS A 507 -11.38 11.94 -28.68
CA LYS A 507 -10.15 12.14 -29.41
C LYS A 507 -9.04 12.63 -28.48
N VAL A 508 -7.84 12.10 -28.66
CA VAL A 508 -6.60 12.60 -28.07
C VAL A 508 -5.72 13.05 -29.22
N SER A 509 -5.36 14.34 -29.24
CA SER A 509 -4.55 14.96 -30.30
C SER A 509 -3.19 15.35 -29.76
N VAL A 510 -2.12 14.91 -30.39
CA VAL A 510 -0.73 15.29 -30.08
C VAL A 510 -0.29 16.35 -31.09
N LEU A 511 0.10 17.52 -30.59
CA LEU A 511 0.42 18.67 -31.43
C LEU A 511 1.87 19.16 -31.21
N TYR A 512 2.41 19.78 -32.22
CA TYR A 512 3.65 20.55 -32.21
C TYR A 512 3.37 21.98 -32.74
N LYS A 513 3.60 22.99 -31.91
CA LYS A 513 3.25 24.38 -32.24
C LYS A 513 1.82 24.54 -32.76
N ASP A 514 0.90 23.83 -32.08
CA ASP A 514 -0.53 23.76 -32.39
C ASP A 514 -0.88 23.10 -33.75
N GLU A 515 0.09 22.52 -34.47
CA GLU A 515 -0.13 21.66 -35.64
C GLU A 515 -0.24 20.21 -35.23
N LEU A 516 -1.18 19.46 -35.84
CA LEU A 516 -1.41 18.06 -35.54
C LEU A 516 -0.21 17.21 -35.99
N LEU A 517 0.35 16.44 -35.07
CA LEU A 517 1.35 15.40 -35.35
C LEU A 517 0.68 14.02 -35.45
N ARG A 518 -0.24 13.74 -34.55
CA ARG A 518 -0.90 12.45 -34.41
C ARG A 518 -2.22 12.62 -33.66
N ALA A 519 -3.18 11.79 -34.00
CA ALA A 519 -4.45 11.70 -33.27
C ALA A 519 -4.83 10.27 -32.94
N TYR A 520 -5.61 10.10 -31.89
CA TYR A 520 -6.22 8.86 -31.46
C TYR A 520 -7.72 9.07 -31.30
N ASP A 521 -8.52 8.46 -32.17
CA ASP A 521 -9.97 8.49 -32.08
C ASP A 521 -10.46 7.27 -31.30
N LEU A 522 -11.25 7.52 -30.26
CA LEU A 522 -11.85 6.49 -29.43
C LEU A 522 -13.27 6.18 -29.93
N ASN A 523 -13.50 4.95 -30.34
CA ASN A 523 -14.78 4.47 -30.84
C ASN A 523 -15.45 3.59 -29.78
N PHE A 524 -16.72 3.81 -29.54
CA PHE A 524 -17.48 3.13 -28.51
C PHE A 524 -18.65 2.35 -29.10
N LYS A 525 -19.02 1.27 -28.41
CA LYS A 525 -20.25 0.50 -28.65
C LYS A 525 -21.05 0.41 -27.35
N GLU A 526 -22.36 0.29 -27.47
CA GLU A 526 -23.22 -0.05 -26.34
C GLU A 526 -23.12 -1.55 -26.08
N GLY A 527 -22.84 -1.93 -24.85
CA GLY A 527 -22.84 -3.29 -24.37
C GLY A 527 -24.11 -3.62 -23.58
N GLU A 528 -24.15 -4.80 -23.00
CA GLU A 528 -25.25 -5.21 -22.14
C GLU A 528 -25.41 -4.27 -20.93
N PHE A 529 -26.63 -4.11 -20.46
CA PHE A 529 -27.01 -3.18 -19.39
C PHE A 529 -26.71 -1.71 -19.70
N GLY A 530 -26.65 -1.33 -20.99
CA GLY A 530 -26.38 0.03 -21.41
C GLY A 530 -24.95 0.52 -21.13
N LYS A 531 -24.01 -0.40 -20.85
CA LYS A 531 -22.60 -0.05 -20.63
C LYS A 531 -21.96 0.55 -21.88
N THR A 532 -21.22 1.63 -21.73
CA THR A 532 -20.41 2.21 -22.81
C THR A 532 -19.07 1.47 -22.87
N LEU A 533 -18.85 0.64 -23.90
CA LEU A 533 -17.64 -0.15 -24.10
C LEU A 533 -16.76 0.50 -25.16
N LEU A 534 -15.46 0.65 -24.87
CA LEU A 534 -14.47 1.10 -25.85
C LEU A 534 -14.28 -0.01 -26.90
N LYS A 535 -14.71 0.25 -28.15
CA LYS A 535 -14.65 -0.71 -29.25
C LYS A 535 -13.30 -0.75 -29.92
N SER A 536 -12.76 0.42 -30.22
CA SER A 536 -11.44 0.54 -30.86
C SER A 536 -10.82 1.91 -30.60
N ILE A 537 -9.51 1.97 -30.78
CA ILE A 537 -8.71 3.18 -30.84
C ILE A 537 -8.07 3.23 -32.23
N ASP A 538 -8.40 4.26 -32.98
CA ASP A 538 -7.87 4.51 -34.32
C ASP A 538 -6.75 5.53 -34.23
N GLN A 539 -5.52 5.11 -34.51
CA GLN A 539 -4.37 6.00 -34.61
C GLN A 539 -4.31 6.64 -35.98
N LYS A 540 -4.18 7.94 -36.03
CA LYS A 540 -4.12 8.75 -37.24
C LYS A 540 -2.85 9.57 -37.30
N ASP A 541 -2.38 9.83 -38.52
CA ASP A 541 -1.24 10.69 -38.81
C ASP A 541 -1.59 12.20 -38.74
N SER A 542 -0.65 13.05 -39.10
CA SER A 542 -0.80 14.51 -39.16
C SER A 542 -1.84 15.01 -40.18
N LYS A 543 -2.24 14.15 -41.13
CA LYS A 543 -3.29 14.44 -42.13
C LYS A 543 -4.61 13.77 -41.80
N GLU A 544 -4.75 13.28 -40.57
CA GLU A 544 -5.88 12.49 -40.09
C GLU A 544 -6.14 11.18 -40.87
N GLN A 545 -5.13 10.65 -41.57
CA GLN A 545 -5.23 9.38 -42.23
C GLN A 545 -5.02 8.24 -41.23
N LEU A 546 -5.81 7.18 -41.36
CA LEU A 546 -5.72 6.02 -40.48
C LEU A 546 -4.38 5.30 -40.68
N VAL A 547 -3.62 5.16 -39.58
CA VAL A 547 -2.34 4.43 -39.55
C VAL A 547 -2.52 3.03 -38.97
N ALA A 548 -3.25 2.91 -37.86
CA ALA A 548 -3.49 1.66 -37.16
C ALA A 548 -4.81 1.71 -36.37
N THR A 549 -5.41 0.54 -36.17
CA THR A 549 -6.59 0.36 -35.31
C THR A 549 -6.29 -0.73 -34.29
N GLN A 550 -6.43 -0.40 -33.01
CA GLN A 550 -6.48 -1.38 -31.94
C GLN A 550 -7.92 -1.64 -31.57
N SER A 551 -8.39 -2.87 -31.76
CA SER A 551 -9.75 -3.29 -31.43
C SER A 551 -9.83 -4.01 -30.09
N PHE A 552 -10.96 -3.88 -29.40
CA PHE A 552 -11.24 -4.52 -28.12
C PHE A 552 -12.56 -5.28 -28.19
N ASP A 553 -12.50 -6.56 -27.82
CA ASP A 553 -13.67 -7.38 -27.62
C ASP A 553 -13.78 -7.80 -26.16
N TYR A 554 -15.03 -7.82 -25.68
CA TYR A 554 -15.35 -8.11 -24.31
C TYR A 554 -16.09 -9.42 -24.23
N TYR A 555 -15.69 -10.23 -23.26
CA TYR A 555 -16.39 -11.46 -22.99
C TYR A 555 -17.82 -11.16 -22.55
N ASN A 556 -18.80 -11.76 -23.20
CA ASN A 556 -20.22 -11.63 -22.88
C ASN A 556 -20.85 -13.03 -22.94
N ASP A 557 -21.05 -13.62 -21.78
CA ASP A 557 -21.69 -14.93 -21.62
C ASP A 557 -23.20 -14.83 -21.32
N ILE A 558 -23.74 -13.63 -21.23
CA ILE A 558 -25.16 -13.39 -20.94
C ILE A 558 -25.96 -13.56 -22.22
N LYS A 559 -26.15 -14.80 -22.65
CA LYS A 559 -26.90 -15.10 -23.87
C LYS A 559 -28.42 -15.12 -23.68
N ASN A 560 -28.93 -15.38 -22.48
CA ASN A 560 -30.37 -15.62 -22.22
C ASN A 560 -30.87 -14.97 -20.91
N GLY A 561 -30.38 -13.81 -20.52
CA GLY A 561 -30.71 -13.14 -19.28
C GLY A 561 -29.64 -13.29 -18.19
N MET A 562 -29.89 -12.64 -17.04
CA MET A 562 -28.89 -12.51 -15.96
C MET A 562 -28.62 -13.82 -15.21
N PHE A 563 -29.55 -14.76 -15.28
CA PHE A 563 -29.44 -16.06 -14.63
C PHE A 563 -29.82 -17.16 -15.62
N GLY A 564 -29.06 -18.24 -15.64
CA GLY A 564 -29.42 -19.47 -16.34
C GLY A 564 -30.67 -20.10 -15.73
N LYS A 565 -31.22 -21.11 -16.41
CA LYS A 565 -32.28 -21.93 -15.85
C LYS A 565 -31.73 -22.58 -14.56
N GLY A 566 -32.46 -22.42 -13.45
CA GLY A 566 -32.03 -22.97 -12.18
C GLY A 566 -31.82 -24.48 -12.29
N GLU A 567 -30.63 -24.96 -11.97
CA GLU A 567 -30.32 -26.37 -11.83
C GLU A 567 -30.55 -26.78 -10.38
N GLN A 568 -31.32 -27.84 -10.20
CA GLN A 568 -31.53 -28.38 -8.87
C GLN A 568 -30.27 -29.17 -8.47
N TRP A 569 -29.54 -28.64 -7.51
CA TRP A 569 -28.45 -29.38 -6.90
C TRP A 569 -29.06 -30.44 -5.97
N THR A 570 -28.95 -31.70 -6.35
CA THR A 570 -29.18 -32.82 -5.44
C THR A 570 -27.86 -33.15 -4.78
N ALA A 571 -27.71 -32.82 -3.51
CA ALA A 571 -26.69 -33.44 -2.69
C ALA A 571 -27.08 -34.90 -2.51
N GLU A 572 -26.19 -35.86 -2.79
CA GLU A 572 -26.35 -37.21 -2.33
C GLU A 572 -26.50 -37.17 -0.80
N GLN A 573 -27.61 -37.67 -0.35
CA GLN A 573 -27.99 -37.71 1.05
C GLN A 573 -27.10 -38.72 1.74
N ASP A 574 -26.02 -38.29 2.37
CA ASP A 574 -25.35 -39.05 3.39
C ASP A 574 -26.25 -38.97 4.66
N ASP A 575 -26.45 -40.07 5.37
CA ASP A 575 -27.42 -40.30 6.46
C ASP A 575 -27.39 -39.31 7.65
N ARG A 576 -26.97 -38.11 7.42
CA ARG A 576 -26.99 -36.99 8.37
C ARG A 576 -27.81 -35.86 7.79
N ASP A 577 -29.02 -35.68 8.31
CA ASP A 577 -29.97 -34.60 7.95
C ASP A 577 -29.34 -33.22 7.88
N VAL A 578 -28.77 -32.84 6.72
CA VAL A 578 -28.34 -31.49 6.42
C VAL A 578 -29.36 -30.85 5.48
N TYR A 579 -30.25 -30.05 6.02
CA TYR A 579 -31.16 -29.21 5.21
C TYR A 579 -30.40 -27.98 4.68
N ILE A 580 -30.05 -27.97 3.41
CA ILE A 580 -29.63 -26.74 2.72
C ILE A 580 -30.91 -26.01 2.30
N ARG A 581 -31.24 -24.92 2.96
CA ARG A 581 -32.26 -23.99 2.48
C ARG A 581 -31.63 -23.09 1.43
N GLN A 582 -32.16 -23.14 0.22
CA GLN A 582 -31.83 -22.22 -0.86
C GLN A 582 -32.33 -20.83 -0.45
N ILE A 583 -31.42 -19.89 -0.26
CA ILE A 583 -31.75 -18.48 -0.11
C ILE A 583 -31.67 -17.87 -1.52
N GLY A 584 -32.82 -17.71 -2.16
CA GLY A 584 -32.94 -16.93 -3.37
C GLY A 584 -33.10 -15.45 -2.99
N HIS A 585 -32.31 -14.60 -3.62
CA HIS A 585 -32.55 -13.18 -3.72
C HIS A 585 -32.59 -12.80 -5.19
#